data_50ef72a663eb7a61d18f6c605238e7e8
#
_entry.id   50ef72a663eb7a61d18f6c605238e7e8
#
_cell.length_a   1.000
_cell.length_b   1.000
_cell.length_c   1.000
_cell.angle_alpha   90.00
_cell.angle_beta   90.00
_cell.angle_gamma   90.00
#
_symmetry.space_group_name_H-M   'P 1'
#
loop_
_entity.id
_entity.type
_entity.pdbx_description
1 polymer ?
#
loop_
_entity_poly.entity_id
_entity_poly.type
_entity_poly.pdbx_seq_one_letter_code
_entity_poly.pdbx_strand_id
1 'polypeptide(L)'
;MQTEPEPPPSPSSAESAVGLTFVAIVLVSLFAAGSLGVVATLDSAPSPGTAQQPEVTTVAAATPAVLVREKIVSRFRELMLLREIALRERDPRLLESVYAPGAAGLAADRAEIARLRASGRRLDGLRLPVKVFEAFRPGNGSWVVVARVGRSPARLVTGSGRQVRATKATAAVYHCTLVRRHGSWRLLDLTRG
;
A
#
# COMPACT_ATOMS: atom_id res chain seq x y z
N MET A 1 -5.75 -40.82 -56.98
CA MET A 1 -4.57 -40.28 -56.32
C MET A 1 -5.02 -39.02 -55.58
N GLN A 2 -5.32 -39.17 -54.28
CA GLN A 2 -5.66 -38.03 -53.41
C GLN A 2 -4.40 -37.66 -52.68
N THR A 3 -3.95 -36.43 -52.84
CA THR A 3 -2.80 -35.86 -52.15
C THR A 3 -3.26 -35.39 -50.78
N GLU A 4 -2.77 -36.04 -49.75
CA GLU A 4 -3.02 -35.69 -48.31
C GLU A 4 -2.32 -34.38 -47.97
N PRO A 5 -2.97 -33.40 -47.33
CA PRO A 5 -2.33 -32.15 -46.96
C PRO A 5 -1.39 -32.33 -45.77
N GLU A 6 -0.19 -31.81 -45.93
CA GLU A 6 0.93 -31.79 -44.94
C GLU A 6 0.52 -31.00 -43.70
N PRO A 7 0.79 -31.53 -42.46
CA PRO A 7 0.49 -30.84 -41.24
C PRO A 7 1.39 -29.61 -41.02
N PRO A 8 0.89 -28.53 -40.36
CA PRO A 8 1.65 -27.33 -40.13
C PRO A 8 2.79 -27.55 -39.13
N PRO A 9 3.91 -26.82 -39.27
CA PRO A 9 5.07 -26.96 -38.40
C PRO A 9 4.77 -26.50 -37.00
N SER A 10 5.24 -27.25 -36.02
CA SER A 10 5.17 -26.96 -34.57
C SER A 10 5.96 -25.69 -34.23
N PRO A 11 5.43 -24.81 -33.37
CA PRO A 11 6.17 -23.63 -32.93
C PRO A 11 7.35 -24.03 -32.03
N SER A 12 8.54 -23.64 -32.46
CA SER A 12 9.80 -23.73 -31.71
C SER A 12 9.72 -22.96 -30.41
N SER A 13 9.96 -23.66 -29.32
CA SER A 13 10.08 -23.09 -27.97
C SER A 13 11.36 -22.25 -27.88
N ALA A 14 11.25 -20.95 -28.11
CA ALA A 14 12.30 -20.01 -27.76
C ALA A 14 12.16 -19.66 -26.27
N GLU A 15 12.90 -20.35 -25.42
CA GLU A 15 13.12 -19.97 -24.02
C GLU A 15 13.90 -18.66 -23.97
N SER A 16 13.17 -17.56 -23.74
CA SER A 16 13.78 -16.28 -23.36
C SER A 16 14.02 -16.28 -21.85
N ALA A 17 15.20 -16.71 -21.46
CA ALA A 17 15.74 -16.49 -20.12
C ALA A 17 16.04 -15.00 -19.95
N VAL A 18 15.11 -14.25 -19.39
CA VAL A 18 15.36 -12.87 -18.92
C VAL A 18 15.97 -12.97 -17.54
N GLY A 19 17.30 -12.83 -17.50
CA GLY A 19 18.07 -12.74 -16.25
C GLY A 19 17.69 -11.50 -15.45
N LEU A 20 17.04 -11.71 -14.32
CA LEU A 20 16.73 -10.66 -13.35
C LEU A 20 17.95 -10.47 -12.46
N THR A 21 18.77 -9.45 -12.74
CA THR A 21 19.87 -9.02 -11.88
C THR A 21 19.29 -8.21 -10.73
N PHE A 22 19.15 -8.84 -9.57
CA PHE A 22 18.83 -8.14 -8.31
C PHE A 22 20.09 -7.46 -7.78
N VAL A 23 20.12 -6.12 -7.84
CA VAL A 23 21.08 -5.31 -7.08
C VAL A 23 20.47 -5.11 -5.69
N ALA A 24 20.96 -5.88 -4.72
CA ALA A 24 20.66 -5.71 -3.32
C ALA A 24 21.54 -4.59 -2.76
N ILE A 25 20.98 -3.40 -2.53
CA ILE A 25 21.62 -2.36 -1.74
C ILE A 25 21.18 -2.55 -0.28
N VAL A 26 22.06 -3.15 0.51
CA VAL A 26 21.95 -3.25 1.96
C VAL A 26 22.47 -1.95 2.57
N LEU A 27 21.59 -1.07 3.01
CA LEU A 27 21.92 0.07 3.87
C LEU A 27 21.69 -0.33 5.33
N VAL A 28 22.79 -0.68 6.00
CA VAL A 28 22.83 -0.90 7.45
C VAL A 28 22.91 0.46 8.13
N SER A 29 21.82 0.90 8.76
CA SER A 29 21.80 2.06 9.64
C SER A 29 21.89 1.58 11.09
N LEU A 30 23.06 1.72 11.68
CA LEU A 30 23.28 1.60 13.13
C LEU A 30 22.66 2.81 13.82
N PHE A 31 21.63 2.61 14.63
CA PHE A 31 21.20 3.56 15.64
C PHE A 31 21.67 3.08 17.02
N ALA A 32 22.68 3.77 17.56
CA ALA A 32 23.10 3.63 18.94
C ALA A 32 22.09 4.34 19.85
N ALA A 33 21.41 3.59 20.69
CA ALA A 33 20.56 4.12 21.75
C ALA A 33 21.42 4.29 23.02
N GLY A 34 21.68 5.53 23.42
CA GLY A 34 22.21 5.88 24.71
C GLY A 34 21.17 6.66 25.50
N SER A 35 20.65 6.08 26.57
CA SER A 35 19.95 6.83 27.60
C SER A 35 20.15 6.17 28.95
N LEU A 36 21.12 6.65 29.70
CA LEU A 36 21.31 6.40 31.12
C LEU A 36 20.34 7.30 31.91
N GLY A 37 19.30 6.73 32.48
CA GLY A 37 18.43 7.39 33.41
C GLY A 37 18.99 7.27 34.85
N VAL A 38 19.38 8.38 35.45
CA VAL A 38 19.77 8.48 36.85
C VAL A 38 18.49 8.56 37.71
N VAL A 39 18.30 7.57 38.58
CA VAL A 39 17.27 7.60 39.63
C VAL A 39 17.86 8.30 40.83
N ALA A 40 17.36 9.48 41.17
CA ALA A 40 17.59 10.14 42.43
C ALA A 40 16.32 10.05 43.27
N THR A 41 16.35 9.18 44.28
CA THR A 41 15.38 9.15 45.34
C THR A 41 15.75 10.22 46.38
N LEU A 42 14.91 11.24 46.54
CA LEU A 42 14.95 12.13 47.69
C LEU A 42 13.64 12.02 48.44
N ASP A 43 13.78 11.46 49.62
CA ASP A 43 12.81 11.45 50.70
C ASP A 43 12.48 12.89 51.11
N SER A 44 11.23 13.30 51.06
CA SER A 44 10.80 14.58 51.65
C SER A 44 9.38 14.47 52.17
N ALA A 45 9.25 14.82 53.42
CA ALA A 45 8.10 14.79 54.30
C ALA A 45 6.85 15.54 53.72
N PRO A 46 5.65 15.18 54.16
CA PRO A 46 4.41 15.79 53.67
C PRO A 46 4.19 17.18 54.26
N SER A 47 4.12 18.20 53.39
CA SER A 47 3.58 19.52 53.75
C SER A 47 2.08 19.57 53.48
N PRO A 48 1.27 20.11 54.40
CA PRO A 48 -0.18 20.20 54.21
C PRO A 48 -0.55 21.41 53.36
N GLY A 49 -1.40 21.17 52.36
CA GLY A 49 -2.31 22.20 51.86
C GLY A 49 -1.78 23.12 50.76
N THR A 50 -1.70 22.60 49.55
CA THR A 50 -1.75 23.47 48.34
C THR A 50 -2.93 23.01 47.49
N ALA A 51 -3.88 23.92 47.31
CA ALA A 51 -5.01 23.72 46.41
C ALA A 51 -4.49 23.31 45.03
N GLN A 52 -4.85 22.12 44.60
CA GLN A 52 -4.54 21.60 43.26
C GLN A 52 -5.20 22.50 42.20
N GLN A 53 -4.42 23.40 41.67
CA GLN A 53 -4.81 24.19 40.50
C GLN A 53 -5.02 23.19 39.36
N PRO A 54 -6.16 23.21 38.66
CA PRO A 54 -6.38 22.29 37.54
C PRO A 54 -5.26 22.53 36.53
N GLU A 55 -4.48 21.47 36.35
CA GLU A 55 -3.42 21.43 35.33
C GLU A 55 -4.12 21.59 33.95
N VAL A 56 -4.10 22.82 33.42
CA VAL A 56 -4.56 23.09 32.07
C VAL A 56 -3.60 22.36 31.13
N THR A 57 -3.99 21.16 30.73
CA THR A 57 -3.29 20.40 29.70
C THR A 57 -3.31 21.23 28.43
N THR A 58 -2.27 22.03 28.23
CA THR A 58 -2.07 22.79 26.99
C THR A 58 -1.88 21.80 25.87
N VAL A 59 -2.92 21.53 25.10
CA VAL A 59 -2.85 20.75 23.88
C VAL A 59 -1.89 21.47 22.95
N ALA A 60 -0.66 20.96 22.83
CA ALA A 60 0.35 21.53 21.97
C ALA A 60 -0.19 21.58 20.55
N ALA A 61 -0.31 22.78 19.96
CA ALA A 61 -0.75 22.96 18.59
C ALA A 61 0.19 22.18 17.67
N ALA A 62 -0.38 21.31 16.82
CA ALA A 62 0.38 20.50 15.89
C ALA A 62 1.18 21.42 14.95
N THR A 63 2.47 21.14 14.77
CA THR A 63 3.31 21.90 13.85
C THR A 63 2.82 21.74 12.40
N PRO A 64 3.01 22.73 11.52
CA PRO A 64 2.60 22.66 10.11
C PRO A 64 3.09 21.39 9.40
N ALA A 65 4.30 20.92 9.73
CA ALA A 65 4.86 19.68 9.19
C ALA A 65 4.06 18.43 9.57
N VAL A 66 3.58 18.36 10.82
CA VAL A 66 2.74 17.26 11.30
C VAL A 66 1.41 17.24 10.54
N LEU A 67 0.77 18.39 10.39
CA LEU A 67 -0.51 18.52 9.66
C LEU A 67 -0.39 18.10 8.18
N VAL A 68 0.72 18.44 7.53
CA VAL A 68 0.96 18.02 6.14
C VAL A 68 1.15 16.50 6.07
N ARG A 69 1.92 15.92 6.98
CA ARG A 69 2.13 14.47 7.05
C ARG A 69 0.80 13.71 7.25
N GLU A 70 -0.04 14.17 8.16
CA GLU A 70 -1.35 13.58 8.42
C GLU A 70 -2.25 13.62 7.18
N LYS A 71 -2.28 14.74 6.45
CA LYS A 71 -3.00 14.86 5.18
C LYS A 71 -2.51 13.85 4.15
N ILE A 72 -1.20 13.60 4.05
CA ILE A 72 -0.64 12.59 3.15
C ILE A 72 -1.07 11.18 3.55
N VAL A 73 -1.01 10.86 4.84
CA VAL A 73 -1.44 9.55 5.37
C VAL A 73 -2.94 9.31 5.12
N SER A 74 -3.77 10.33 5.37
CA SER A 74 -5.20 10.26 5.06
C SER A 74 -5.44 10.04 3.57
N ARG A 75 -4.76 10.81 2.73
CA ARG A 75 -4.88 10.67 1.27
C ARG A 75 -4.43 9.29 0.79
N PHE A 76 -3.36 8.74 1.35
CA PHE A 76 -2.92 7.38 1.01
C PHE A 76 -3.99 6.33 1.34
N ARG A 77 -4.64 6.43 2.51
CA ARG A 77 -5.75 5.54 2.89
C ARG A 77 -6.94 5.66 1.93
N GLU A 78 -7.28 6.88 1.52
CA GLU A 78 -8.34 7.11 0.51
C GLU A 78 -8.01 6.46 -0.82
N LEU A 79 -6.74 6.57 -1.30
CA LEU A 79 -6.30 5.93 -2.54
C LEU A 79 -6.41 4.40 -2.45
N MET A 80 -6.05 3.82 -1.31
CA MET A 80 -6.18 2.37 -1.10
C MET A 80 -7.64 1.91 -1.04
N LEU A 81 -8.53 2.72 -0.46
CA LEU A 81 -9.97 2.46 -0.48
C LEU A 81 -10.54 2.55 -1.91
N LEU A 82 -10.17 3.56 -2.69
CA LEU A 82 -10.57 3.68 -4.10
C LEU A 82 -10.08 2.48 -4.92
N ARG A 83 -8.85 2.02 -4.67
CA ARG A 83 -8.31 0.80 -5.29
C ARG A 83 -9.13 -0.44 -4.93
N GLU A 84 -9.50 -0.59 -3.66
CA GLU A 84 -10.39 -1.68 -3.21
C GLU A 84 -11.72 -1.67 -3.97
N ILE A 85 -12.35 -0.49 -4.04
CA ILE A 85 -13.63 -0.31 -4.75
C ILE A 85 -13.46 -0.65 -6.24
N ALA A 86 -12.39 -0.14 -6.89
CA ALA A 86 -12.12 -0.43 -8.30
C ALA A 86 -12.03 -1.93 -8.61
N LEU A 87 -11.36 -2.69 -7.74
CA LEU A 87 -11.21 -4.14 -7.88
C LEU A 87 -12.54 -4.88 -7.62
N ARG A 88 -13.30 -4.47 -6.61
CA ARG A 88 -14.60 -5.09 -6.28
C ARG A 88 -15.65 -4.84 -7.35
N GLU A 89 -15.79 -3.58 -7.76
CA GLU A 89 -16.76 -3.16 -8.78
C GLU A 89 -16.26 -3.48 -10.20
N ARG A 90 -15.00 -3.89 -10.32
CA ARG A 90 -14.33 -4.16 -11.60
C ARG A 90 -14.34 -2.94 -12.51
N ASP A 91 -14.20 -1.73 -11.94
CA ASP A 91 -14.18 -0.48 -12.69
C ASP A 91 -12.74 0.04 -12.85
N PRO A 92 -12.11 -0.10 -14.06
CA PRO A 92 -10.75 0.38 -14.30
C PRO A 92 -10.63 1.90 -14.32
N ARG A 93 -11.74 2.65 -14.47
CA ARG A 93 -11.72 4.12 -14.50
C ARG A 93 -11.34 4.70 -13.14
N LEU A 94 -11.78 4.04 -12.05
CA LEU A 94 -11.42 4.46 -10.69
C LEU A 94 -9.90 4.38 -10.45
N LEU A 95 -9.20 3.48 -11.13
CA LEU A 95 -7.74 3.35 -11.00
C LEU A 95 -6.98 4.58 -11.51
N GLU A 96 -7.54 5.35 -12.43
CA GLU A 96 -6.96 6.61 -12.91
C GLU A 96 -6.93 7.68 -11.81
N SER A 97 -7.83 7.58 -10.84
CA SER A 97 -7.84 8.43 -9.64
C SER A 97 -6.87 7.95 -8.56
N VAL A 98 -6.47 6.70 -8.60
CA VAL A 98 -5.54 6.07 -7.65
C VAL A 98 -4.09 6.25 -8.08
N TYR A 99 -3.79 5.95 -9.33
CA TYR A 99 -2.44 5.83 -9.84
C TYR A 99 -2.02 7.04 -10.70
N ALA A 100 -0.73 7.36 -10.63
CA ALA A 100 -0.11 8.24 -11.61
C ALA A 100 0.02 7.50 -12.97
N PRO A 101 0.02 8.24 -14.10
CA PRO A 101 0.30 7.64 -15.40
C PRO A 101 1.64 6.89 -15.38
N GLY A 102 1.69 5.71 -15.97
CA GLY A 102 2.88 4.86 -16.04
C GLY A 102 3.18 4.05 -14.77
N ALA A 103 2.39 4.15 -13.72
CA ALA A 103 2.56 3.33 -12.52
C ALA A 103 2.38 1.84 -12.82
N ALA A 104 3.34 1.00 -12.39
CA ALA A 104 3.28 -0.45 -12.59
C ALA A 104 2.03 -1.08 -11.95
N GLY A 105 1.62 -0.57 -10.79
CA GLY A 105 0.40 -0.99 -10.10
C GLY A 105 -0.87 -0.75 -10.91
N LEU A 106 -0.93 0.30 -11.72
CA LEU A 106 -2.05 0.59 -12.61
C LEU A 106 -2.25 -0.52 -13.66
N ALA A 107 -1.15 -0.93 -14.30
CA ALA A 107 -1.20 -1.99 -15.32
C ALA A 107 -1.62 -3.33 -14.70
N ALA A 108 -1.07 -3.68 -13.53
CA ALA A 108 -1.39 -4.92 -12.82
C ALA A 108 -2.86 -4.99 -12.40
N ASP A 109 -3.40 -3.92 -11.80
CA ASP A 109 -4.79 -3.88 -11.36
C ASP A 109 -5.78 -3.86 -12.55
N ARG A 110 -5.44 -3.15 -13.65
CA ARG A 110 -6.22 -3.20 -14.89
C ARG A 110 -6.28 -4.61 -15.47
N ALA A 111 -5.16 -5.33 -15.49
CA ALA A 111 -5.10 -6.71 -15.96
C ALA A 111 -5.93 -7.66 -15.05
N GLU A 112 -5.92 -7.46 -13.74
CA GLU A 112 -6.78 -8.21 -12.82
C GLU A 112 -8.26 -7.94 -13.09
N ILE A 113 -8.66 -6.68 -13.23
CA ILE A 113 -10.04 -6.31 -13.57
C ILE A 113 -10.48 -6.92 -14.92
N ALA A 114 -9.62 -6.84 -15.95
CA ALA A 114 -9.91 -7.43 -17.26
C ALA A 114 -10.13 -8.94 -17.16
N ARG A 115 -9.28 -9.67 -16.42
CA ARG A 115 -9.46 -11.12 -16.19
C ARG A 115 -10.76 -11.45 -15.46
N LEU A 116 -11.13 -10.65 -14.44
CA LEU A 116 -12.39 -10.83 -13.71
C LEU A 116 -13.60 -10.59 -14.61
N ARG A 117 -13.56 -9.57 -15.47
CA ARG A 117 -14.63 -9.27 -16.44
C ARG A 117 -14.74 -10.36 -17.47
N ALA A 118 -13.65 -10.76 -18.12
CA ALA A 118 -13.63 -11.81 -19.14
C ALA A 118 -14.15 -13.16 -18.63
N SER A 119 -13.89 -13.47 -17.34
CA SER A 119 -14.37 -14.71 -16.71
C SER A 119 -15.79 -14.60 -16.12
N GLY A 120 -16.44 -13.44 -16.20
CA GLY A 120 -17.74 -13.20 -15.54
C GLY A 120 -17.67 -13.29 -14.00
N ARG A 121 -16.50 -13.18 -13.40
CA ARG A 121 -16.29 -13.38 -11.97
C ARG A 121 -16.09 -12.04 -11.25
N ARG A 122 -16.34 -12.04 -9.92
CA ARG A 122 -16.08 -10.91 -9.03
C ARG A 122 -15.45 -11.36 -7.71
N LEU A 123 -14.78 -10.43 -7.05
CA LEU A 123 -14.21 -10.61 -5.71
C LEU A 123 -15.22 -10.14 -4.66
N ASP A 124 -15.86 -11.08 -4.00
CA ASP A 124 -16.80 -10.80 -2.92
C ASP A 124 -16.06 -10.79 -1.58
N GLY A 125 -16.28 -9.75 -0.75
CA GLY A 125 -15.65 -9.59 0.55
C GLY A 125 -14.19 -9.12 0.51
N LEU A 126 -13.65 -8.72 -0.66
CA LEU A 126 -12.31 -8.12 -0.73
C LEU A 126 -12.23 -6.87 0.14
N ARG A 127 -11.16 -6.79 0.96
CA ARG A 127 -10.70 -5.60 1.67
C ARG A 127 -9.20 -5.44 1.49
N LEU A 128 -8.76 -4.20 1.49
CA LEU A 128 -7.34 -3.85 1.44
C LEU A 128 -6.94 -3.11 2.73
N PRO A 129 -6.82 -3.82 3.88
CA PRO A 129 -6.46 -3.19 5.14
C PRO A 129 -5.07 -2.57 5.06
N VAL A 130 -4.93 -1.36 5.63
CA VAL A 130 -3.70 -0.57 5.61
C VAL A 130 -3.32 -0.17 7.02
N LYS A 131 -2.07 -0.46 7.41
CA LYS A 131 -1.44 0.06 8.63
C LYS A 131 -0.22 0.87 8.22
N VAL A 132 -0.30 2.20 8.34
CA VAL A 132 0.81 3.11 8.07
C VAL A 132 1.75 3.12 9.27
N PHE A 133 3.04 2.99 9.01
CA PHE A 133 4.11 3.09 10.00
C PHE A 133 4.76 4.46 9.96
N GLU A 134 5.05 4.94 8.75
CA GLU A 134 5.79 6.17 8.53
C GLU A 134 5.34 6.87 7.25
N ALA A 135 5.51 8.20 7.22
CA ALA A 135 5.41 8.98 6.00
C ALA A 135 6.46 10.10 6.04
N PHE A 136 7.27 10.21 4.99
CA PHE A 136 8.36 11.19 4.89
C PHE A 136 8.53 11.71 3.47
N ARG A 137 9.28 12.79 3.34
CA ARG A 137 9.53 13.48 2.07
C ARG A 137 11.00 13.31 1.67
N PRO A 138 11.32 12.54 0.62
CA PRO A 138 12.70 12.32 0.20
C PRO A 138 13.35 13.48 -0.58
N GLY A 139 12.71 14.66 -0.67
CA GLY A 139 13.29 15.87 -1.26
C GLY A 139 12.91 16.19 -2.71
N ASN A 140 12.36 15.25 -3.47
CA ASN A 140 12.04 15.39 -4.90
C ASN A 140 10.57 15.75 -5.20
N GLY A 141 9.87 16.39 -4.26
CA GLY A 141 8.45 16.75 -4.42
C GLY A 141 7.48 15.58 -4.26
N SER A 142 7.97 14.36 -4.00
CA SER A 142 7.18 13.18 -3.69
C SER A 142 7.05 12.97 -2.18
N TRP A 143 6.19 12.04 -1.78
CA TRP A 143 6.11 11.47 -0.45
C TRP A 143 6.28 9.96 -0.53
N VAL A 144 6.97 9.39 0.46
CA VAL A 144 7.04 7.95 0.68
C VAL A 144 6.24 7.62 1.92
N VAL A 145 5.31 6.67 1.78
CA VAL A 145 4.53 6.12 2.88
C VAL A 145 4.95 4.67 3.08
N VAL A 146 5.51 4.35 4.23
CA VAL A 146 5.82 2.98 4.62
C VAL A 146 4.61 2.39 5.30
N ALA A 147 4.01 1.38 4.70
CA ALA A 147 2.78 0.79 5.20
C ALA A 147 2.74 -0.73 5.01
N ARG A 148 2.13 -1.43 5.97
CA ARG A 148 1.66 -2.79 5.72
C ARG A 148 0.35 -2.69 4.97
N VAL A 149 0.34 -3.22 3.76
CA VAL A 149 -0.86 -3.36 2.93
C VAL A 149 -1.24 -4.82 2.89
N GLY A 150 -2.49 -5.10 3.26
CA GLY A 150 -3.05 -6.43 3.25
C GLY A 150 -4.04 -6.62 2.11
N ARG A 151 -4.37 -7.88 1.87
CA ARG A 151 -5.54 -8.32 1.11
C ARG A 151 -6.28 -9.31 1.99
N SER A 152 -7.54 -9.02 2.32
CA SER A 152 -8.36 -9.95 3.10
C SER A 152 -8.65 -11.23 2.31
N PRO A 153 -9.03 -12.32 2.99
CA PRO A 153 -9.68 -13.42 2.30
C PRO A 153 -10.88 -12.89 1.52
N ALA A 154 -11.05 -13.33 0.29
CA ALA A 154 -12.18 -12.97 -0.54
C ALA A 154 -12.71 -14.21 -1.26
N ARG A 155 -13.98 -14.20 -1.63
CA ARG A 155 -14.60 -15.25 -2.43
C ARG A 155 -14.60 -14.82 -3.89
N LEU A 156 -14.05 -15.66 -4.75
CA LEU A 156 -14.24 -15.51 -6.19
C LEU A 156 -15.58 -16.12 -6.55
N VAL A 157 -16.54 -15.31 -6.97
CA VAL A 157 -17.90 -15.74 -7.28
C VAL A 157 -18.25 -15.48 -8.74
N THR A 158 -19.14 -16.30 -9.31
CA THR A 158 -19.72 -16.09 -10.64
C THR A 158 -20.72 -14.93 -10.63
N GLY A 159 -21.21 -14.51 -11.79
CA GLY A 159 -22.31 -13.56 -11.91
C GLY A 159 -23.57 -13.99 -11.16
N SER A 160 -23.86 -15.29 -11.11
CA SER A 160 -24.97 -15.89 -10.34
C SER A 160 -24.70 -16.01 -8.84
N GLY A 161 -23.54 -15.57 -8.33
CA GLY A 161 -23.19 -15.62 -6.91
C GLY A 161 -22.59 -16.95 -6.43
N ARG A 162 -22.46 -17.97 -7.30
CA ARG A 162 -21.85 -19.25 -6.92
C ARG A 162 -20.36 -19.07 -6.64
N GLN A 163 -19.89 -19.50 -5.46
CA GLN A 163 -18.48 -19.47 -5.12
C GLN A 163 -17.70 -20.47 -5.98
N VAL A 164 -16.64 -19.98 -6.61
CA VAL A 164 -15.70 -20.77 -7.43
C VAL A 164 -14.44 -21.10 -6.62
N ARG A 165 -13.92 -20.12 -5.86
CA ARG A 165 -12.69 -20.25 -5.10
C ARG A 165 -12.67 -19.24 -3.95
N ALA A 166 -12.02 -19.59 -2.84
CA ALA A 166 -11.60 -18.65 -1.82
C ALA A 166 -10.15 -18.20 -2.08
N THR A 167 -9.87 -16.91 -1.89
CA THR A 167 -8.50 -16.40 -1.85
C THR A 167 -7.99 -16.40 -0.41
N LYS A 168 -6.68 -16.56 -0.25
CA LYS A 168 -6.06 -16.45 1.09
C LYS A 168 -5.78 -14.99 1.42
N ALA A 169 -5.76 -14.67 2.73
CA ALA A 169 -5.24 -13.41 3.20
C ALA A 169 -3.75 -13.29 2.87
N THR A 170 -3.34 -12.10 2.48
CA THR A 170 -1.93 -11.76 2.30
C THR A 170 -1.65 -10.40 2.92
N ALA A 171 -0.43 -10.16 3.38
CA ALA A 171 0.01 -8.83 3.80
C ALA A 171 1.52 -8.73 3.63
N ALA A 172 1.99 -7.56 3.22
CA ALA A 172 3.39 -7.23 3.14
C ALA A 172 3.61 -5.76 3.48
N VAL A 173 4.84 -5.42 3.83
CA VAL A 173 5.26 -4.03 3.98
C VAL A 173 5.66 -3.50 2.61
N TYR A 174 5.23 -2.27 2.33
CA TYR A 174 5.52 -1.58 1.08
C TYR A 174 6.02 -0.17 1.36
N HIS A 175 6.93 0.28 0.51
CA HIS A 175 7.27 1.68 0.32
C HIS A 175 6.41 2.22 -0.82
N CYS A 176 5.46 3.08 -0.48
CA CYS A 176 4.47 3.58 -1.42
C CYS A 176 4.82 5.02 -1.78
N THR A 177 5.24 5.25 -3.02
CA THR A 177 5.59 6.59 -3.50
C THR A 177 4.36 7.32 -4.00
N LEU A 178 4.08 8.50 -3.43
CA LEU A 178 3.03 9.41 -3.88
C LEU A 178 3.65 10.60 -4.62
N VAL A 179 3.06 10.95 -5.75
CA VAL A 179 3.42 12.14 -6.52
C VAL A 179 2.20 13.03 -6.72
N ARG A 180 2.43 14.34 -6.83
CA ARG A 180 1.34 15.28 -7.11
C ARG A 180 1.15 15.43 -8.62
N ARG A 181 -0.07 15.16 -9.10
CA ARG A 181 -0.45 15.30 -10.50
C ARG A 181 -1.78 16.05 -10.59
N HIS A 182 -1.83 17.12 -11.38
CA HIS A 182 -3.03 17.97 -11.53
C HIS A 182 -3.65 18.36 -10.18
N GLY A 183 -2.82 18.80 -9.22
CA GLY A 183 -3.26 19.19 -7.89
C GLY A 183 -3.56 18.06 -6.90
N SER A 184 -3.63 16.80 -7.35
CA SER A 184 -3.98 15.64 -6.53
C SER A 184 -2.81 14.68 -6.32
N TRP A 185 -2.72 14.08 -5.14
CA TRP A 185 -1.75 13.03 -4.85
C TRP A 185 -2.22 11.69 -5.43
N ARG A 186 -1.29 10.97 -6.08
CA ARG A 186 -1.52 9.67 -6.71
C ARG A 186 -0.36 8.73 -6.41
N LEU A 187 -0.64 7.42 -6.43
CA LEU A 187 0.39 6.39 -6.30
C LEU A 187 1.21 6.31 -7.60
N LEU A 188 2.52 6.42 -7.47
CA LEU A 188 3.47 6.19 -8.56
C LEU A 188 4.01 4.77 -8.49
N ASP A 189 4.37 4.32 -7.28
CA ASP A 189 4.99 3.02 -7.08
C ASP A 189 4.59 2.39 -5.74
N LEU A 190 4.63 1.04 -5.69
CA LEU A 190 4.48 0.22 -4.51
C LEU A 190 5.59 -0.83 -4.52
N THR A 191 6.72 -0.49 -3.96
CA THR A 191 7.87 -1.39 -3.85
C THR A 191 7.76 -2.19 -2.56
N ARG A 192 7.88 -3.51 -2.65
CA ARG A 192 7.90 -4.36 -1.47
C ARG A 192 9.20 -4.15 -0.69
N GLY A 193 9.06 -3.87 0.62
CA GLY A 193 10.18 -3.77 1.56
C GLY A 193 10.68 -5.13 2.03
#